data_d51c4f73cf1e1c50229a983fa12d6b49
#
_entry.id   d51c4f73cf1e1c50229a983fa12d6b49
#
_cell.length_a   1.000
_cell.length_b   1.000
_cell.length_c   1.000
_cell.angle_alpha   90.00
_cell.angle_beta   90.00
_cell.angle_gamma   90.00
#
_symmetry.space_group_name_H-M   'P 1'
#
loop_
_entity.id
_entity.type
_entity.pdbx_description
1 polymer ?
#
loop_
_entity_poly.entity_id
_entity_poly.type
_entity_poly.pdbx_seq_one_letter_code
_entity_poly.pdbx_strand_id
1 'polypeptide(L)'
;MSDRFNYDKAEADLYESGCPYSEEIYGYRSEEGINEFMRENGLDPQKYYKEKDNNDRTENNSSGCYITTACVEAKGLDDNCYELSILRNYRDTYLKNKTDGMKEISEYYRVAPQIVESINRREDATVIWDAVYKTIILPCISFIEKSKYDEAYELYKASTLMSTE
;
A
#
# COMPACT_ATOMS: atom_id res chain seq x y z
N MET A 1 -12.71 -2.13 -0.02
CA MET A 1 -12.61 -2.86 -1.30
C MET A 1 -11.72 -4.07 -1.08
N SER A 2 -12.02 -5.19 -1.69
CA SER A 2 -11.16 -6.38 -1.58
C SER A 2 -9.91 -6.18 -2.45
N ASP A 3 -8.73 -6.05 -1.83
CA ASP A 3 -7.47 -5.79 -2.54
C ASP A 3 -7.04 -6.95 -3.46
N ARG A 4 -7.73 -8.09 -3.37
CA ARG A 4 -7.49 -9.26 -4.21
C ARG A 4 -8.39 -9.34 -5.44
N PHE A 5 -9.44 -8.52 -5.50
CA PHE A 5 -10.40 -8.55 -6.60
C PHE A 5 -9.96 -7.59 -7.72
N ASN A 6 -9.91 -8.07 -8.95
CA ASN A 6 -9.55 -7.27 -10.11
C ASN A 6 -10.81 -6.59 -10.69
N TYR A 7 -11.13 -5.41 -10.18
CA TYR A 7 -12.30 -4.62 -10.57
C TYR A 7 -12.29 -4.23 -12.04
N ASP A 8 -11.15 -3.79 -12.57
CA ASP A 8 -11.05 -3.31 -13.96
C ASP A 8 -11.35 -4.41 -14.97
N LYS A 9 -10.84 -5.62 -14.71
CA LYS A 9 -11.12 -6.78 -15.54
C LYS A 9 -12.58 -7.22 -15.41
N ALA A 10 -13.11 -7.19 -14.19
CA ALA A 10 -14.50 -7.58 -13.93
C ALA A 10 -15.48 -6.63 -14.60
N GLU A 11 -15.22 -5.32 -14.58
CA GLU A 11 -16.02 -4.31 -15.29
C GLU A 11 -16.01 -4.54 -16.80
N ALA A 12 -14.83 -4.77 -17.39
CA ALA A 12 -14.69 -5.02 -18.81
C ALA A 12 -15.50 -6.27 -19.25
N ASP A 13 -15.37 -7.38 -18.53
CA ASP A 13 -16.07 -8.63 -18.83
C ASP A 13 -17.59 -8.49 -18.59
N LEU A 14 -18.02 -7.72 -17.57
CA LEU A 14 -19.44 -7.36 -17.36
C LEU A 14 -20.00 -6.56 -18.54
N TYR A 15 -19.26 -5.57 -19.01
CA TYR A 15 -19.66 -4.77 -20.16
C TYR A 15 -19.77 -5.63 -21.43
N GLU A 16 -18.79 -6.50 -21.69
CA GLU A 16 -18.82 -7.43 -22.84
C GLU A 16 -19.97 -8.45 -22.73
N SER A 17 -20.37 -8.85 -21.53
CA SER A 17 -21.52 -9.72 -21.29
C SER A 17 -22.87 -9.04 -21.50
N GLY A 18 -22.88 -7.71 -21.74
CA GLY A 18 -24.06 -6.91 -21.93
C GLY A 18 -24.71 -6.39 -20.65
N CYS A 19 -23.99 -6.39 -19.53
CA CYS A 19 -24.44 -5.77 -18.30
C CYS A 19 -24.47 -4.24 -18.44
N PRO A 20 -25.65 -3.59 -18.37
CA PRO A 20 -25.74 -2.14 -18.54
C PRO A 20 -25.21 -1.34 -17.33
N TYR A 21 -24.90 -2.02 -16.23
CA TYR A 21 -24.47 -1.44 -14.95
C TYR A 21 -23.11 -2.00 -14.51
N SER A 22 -22.21 -2.24 -15.46
CA SER A 22 -20.88 -2.80 -15.17
C SER A 22 -20.10 -2.00 -14.14
N GLU A 23 -20.28 -0.66 -14.12
CA GLU A 23 -19.62 0.24 -13.16
C GLU A 23 -20.15 0.09 -11.72
N GLU A 24 -21.32 -0.51 -11.51
CA GLU A 24 -21.88 -0.72 -10.17
C GLU A 24 -21.02 -1.63 -9.30
N ILE A 25 -20.15 -2.45 -9.91
CA ILE A 25 -19.24 -3.34 -9.19
C ILE A 25 -18.33 -2.59 -8.21
N TYR A 26 -17.99 -1.33 -8.49
CA TYR A 26 -17.20 -0.48 -7.58
C TYR A 26 -17.97 -0.01 -6.34
N GLY A 27 -19.29 -0.10 -6.35
CA GLY A 27 -20.16 0.25 -5.22
C GLY A 27 -20.21 -0.81 -4.13
N TYR A 28 -19.82 -2.05 -4.43
CA TYR A 28 -19.86 -3.14 -3.46
C TYR A 28 -18.64 -3.09 -2.54
N ARG A 29 -18.89 -3.13 -1.21
CA ARG A 29 -17.84 -3.04 -0.18
C ARG A 29 -17.48 -4.38 0.45
N SER A 30 -18.27 -5.44 0.20
CA SER A 30 -18.03 -6.79 0.72
C SER A 30 -17.78 -7.77 -0.41
N GLU A 31 -16.96 -8.80 -0.16
CA GLU A 31 -16.73 -9.89 -1.12
C GLU A 31 -18.03 -10.61 -1.48
N GLU A 32 -18.95 -10.74 -0.53
CA GLU A 32 -20.25 -11.36 -0.74
C GLU A 32 -21.10 -10.59 -1.75
N GLY A 33 -21.19 -9.26 -1.60
CA GLY A 33 -21.92 -8.40 -2.54
C GLY A 33 -21.33 -8.42 -3.93
N ILE A 34 -19.99 -8.38 -4.05
CA ILE A 34 -19.29 -8.49 -5.33
C ILE A 34 -19.60 -9.84 -5.99
N ASN A 35 -19.49 -10.92 -5.24
CA ASN A 35 -19.71 -12.27 -5.73
C ASN A 35 -21.15 -12.48 -6.19
N GLU A 36 -22.14 -11.96 -5.47
CA GLU A 36 -23.54 -12.02 -5.82
C GLU A 36 -23.81 -11.26 -7.12
N PHE A 37 -23.37 -10.02 -7.20
CA PHE A 37 -23.52 -9.18 -8.41
C PHE A 37 -22.91 -9.84 -9.66
N MET A 38 -21.70 -10.41 -9.55
CA MET A 38 -21.05 -11.09 -10.66
C MET A 38 -21.83 -12.34 -11.10
N ARG A 39 -22.36 -13.15 -10.18
CA ARG A 39 -23.15 -14.35 -10.49
C ARG A 39 -24.48 -13.99 -11.13
N GLU A 40 -25.16 -12.95 -10.67
CA GLU A 40 -26.40 -12.46 -11.26
C GLU A 40 -26.22 -12.02 -12.72
N ASN A 41 -25.02 -11.53 -13.05
CA ASN A 41 -24.66 -11.15 -14.42
C ASN A 41 -23.95 -12.27 -15.20
N GLY A 42 -24.03 -13.53 -14.72
CA GLY A 42 -23.57 -14.72 -15.44
C GLY A 42 -22.05 -14.93 -15.44
N LEU A 43 -21.33 -14.23 -14.58
CA LEU A 43 -19.88 -14.33 -14.47
C LEU A 43 -19.46 -15.07 -13.20
N ASP A 44 -18.37 -15.84 -13.30
CA ASP A 44 -17.79 -16.54 -12.15
C ASP A 44 -16.84 -15.61 -11.39
N PRO A 45 -17.18 -15.17 -10.16
CA PRO A 45 -16.36 -14.24 -9.41
C PRO A 45 -14.96 -14.73 -9.14
N GLN A 46 -14.74 -16.05 -9.04
CA GLN A 46 -13.44 -16.63 -8.70
C GLN A 46 -12.36 -16.30 -9.74
N LYS A 47 -12.73 -16.05 -10.98
CA LYS A 47 -11.79 -15.66 -12.05
C LYS A 47 -11.15 -14.28 -11.85
N TYR A 48 -11.71 -13.46 -10.96
CA TYR A 48 -11.29 -12.08 -10.72
C TYR A 48 -10.57 -11.90 -9.40
N TYR A 49 -10.55 -12.94 -8.55
CA TYR A 49 -9.71 -12.97 -7.37
C TYR A 49 -8.31 -13.47 -7.74
N LYS A 50 -7.29 -12.79 -7.24
CA LYS A 50 -5.92 -13.32 -7.28
C LYS A 50 -5.88 -14.61 -6.46
N GLU A 51 -5.28 -15.66 -7.02
CA GLU A 51 -5.06 -16.90 -6.29
C GLU A 51 -4.29 -16.61 -4.99
N LYS A 52 -4.64 -17.32 -3.92
CA LYS A 52 -3.80 -17.33 -2.72
C LYS A 52 -2.56 -18.15 -3.05
N ASP A 53 -1.49 -17.48 -3.41
CA ASP A 53 -0.19 -18.12 -3.49
C ASP A 53 0.22 -18.62 -2.11
N ASN A 54 0.05 -19.93 -1.88
CA ASN A 54 0.53 -20.61 -0.68
C ASN A 54 2.07 -20.70 -0.64
N ASN A 55 2.77 -19.96 -1.49
CA ASN A 55 4.22 -20.03 -1.62
C ASN A 55 4.89 -18.65 -1.57
N ASP A 56 4.23 -17.62 -1.02
CA ASP A 56 4.82 -16.29 -0.94
C ASP A 56 5.62 -16.12 0.35
N ARG A 57 6.82 -16.66 0.32
CA ARG A 57 7.95 -16.23 1.16
C ARG A 57 8.99 -15.45 0.38
N THR A 58 8.73 -15.07 -0.87
CA THR A 58 9.63 -14.20 -1.63
C THR A 58 8.86 -13.52 -2.76
N GLU A 59 8.93 -12.18 -2.75
CA GLU A 59 8.36 -11.22 -3.69
C GLU A 59 6.98 -10.67 -3.33
N ASN A 60 6.95 -9.90 -2.21
CA ASN A 60 5.96 -8.86 -2.02
C ASN A 60 6.12 -7.80 -3.12
N ASN A 61 5.46 -8.04 -4.27
CA ASN A 61 5.16 -7.01 -5.24
C ASN A 61 3.92 -6.20 -4.80
N SER A 62 3.77 -6.04 -3.49
CA SER A 62 2.98 -4.93 -2.99
C SER A 62 3.83 -3.68 -3.23
N SER A 63 3.32 -2.73 -3.99
CA SER A 63 3.91 -1.38 -4.10
C SER A 63 3.83 -0.71 -2.71
N GLY A 64 4.39 -1.37 -1.69
CA GLY A 64 4.34 -1.04 -0.30
C GLY A 64 5.41 -0.02 0.06
N CYS A 65 5.12 0.80 1.04
CA CYS A 65 6.12 1.63 1.70
C CYS A 65 7.01 0.72 2.56
N TYR A 66 8.09 0.15 2.02
CA TYR A 66 8.94 -0.85 2.67
C TYR A 66 9.27 -0.54 4.14
N ILE A 67 9.80 0.66 4.40
CA ILE A 67 10.17 1.09 5.76
C ILE A 67 8.92 1.19 6.64
N THR A 68 7.82 1.74 6.13
CA THR A 68 6.58 1.86 6.88
C THR A 68 5.98 0.49 7.18
N THR A 69 5.95 -0.40 6.20
CA THR A 69 5.45 -1.78 6.37
C THR A 69 6.27 -2.51 7.44
N ALA A 70 7.59 -2.53 7.33
CA ALA A 70 8.46 -3.14 8.33
C ALA A 70 8.27 -2.54 9.73
N CYS A 71 8.06 -1.23 9.81
CA CYS A 71 7.84 -0.53 11.07
C CYS A 71 6.51 -0.92 11.73
N VAL A 72 5.41 -0.98 10.96
CA VAL A 72 4.09 -1.36 11.51
C VAL A 72 4.02 -2.84 11.85
N GLU A 73 4.68 -3.72 11.08
CA GLU A 73 4.84 -5.14 11.40
C GLU A 73 5.60 -5.34 12.72
N ALA A 74 6.70 -4.60 12.93
CA ALA A 74 7.46 -4.63 14.18
C ALA A 74 6.63 -4.15 15.39
N LYS A 75 5.58 -3.36 15.14
CA LYS A 75 4.60 -2.91 16.15
C LYS A 75 3.43 -3.91 16.32
N GLY A 76 3.37 -4.97 15.54
CA GLY A 76 2.26 -5.92 15.52
C GLY A 76 0.97 -5.37 14.93
N LEU A 77 1.07 -4.33 14.10
CA LEU A 77 -0.06 -3.74 13.38
C LEU A 77 -0.29 -4.48 12.05
N ASP A 78 -1.54 -4.48 11.60
CA ASP A 78 -1.96 -5.10 10.35
C ASP A 78 -1.54 -4.26 9.12
N ASP A 79 -1.36 -4.92 7.94
CA ASP A 79 -1.06 -4.26 6.67
C ASP A 79 -2.17 -3.30 6.20
N ASN A 80 -3.37 -3.42 6.74
CA ASN A 80 -4.50 -2.50 6.53
C ASN A 80 -4.63 -1.45 7.64
N CYS A 81 -3.60 -1.23 8.46
CA CYS A 81 -3.65 -0.24 9.52
C CYS A 81 -3.78 1.19 8.97
N TYR A 82 -4.21 2.07 9.83
CA TYR A 82 -4.44 3.48 9.51
C TYR A 82 -3.20 4.16 8.94
N GLU A 83 -2.04 3.90 9.55
CA GLU A 83 -0.75 4.48 9.17
C GLU A 83 -0.37 4.15 7.72
N LEU A 84 -0.47 2.87 7.35
CA LEU A 84 -0.17 2.42 5.98
C LEU A 84 -1.16 2.99 4.98
N SER A 85 -2.44 3.05 5.32
CA SER A 85 -3.48 3.58 4.46
C SER A 85 -3.24 5.05 4.14
N ILE A 86 -2.92 5.89 5.13
CA ILE A 86 -2.63 7.32 4.94
C ILE A 86 -1.37 7.52 4.10
N LEU A 87 -0.28 6.81 4.40
CA LEU A 87 0.99 7.00 3.70
C LEU A 87 0.95 6.46 2.26
N ARG A 88 0.24 5.36 2.01
CA ARG A 88 0.00 4.85 0.64
C ARG A 88 -0.83 5.84 -0.18
N ASN A 89 -1.92 6.37 0.39
CA ASN A 89 -2.73 7.38 -0.27
C ASN A 89 -1.92 8.65 -0.57
N TYR A 90 -1.14 9.15 0.36
CA TYR A 90 -0.25 10.29 0.17
C TYR A 90 0.76 10.06 -0.95
N ARG A 91 1.43 8.90 -1.00
CA ARG A 91 2.32 8.52 -2.10
C ARG A 91 1.60 8.56 -3.44
N ASP A 92 0.42 7.94 -3.51
CA ASP A 92 -0.29 7.72 -4.76
C ASP A 92 -0.98 8.98 -5.30
N THR A 93 -1.41 9.88 -4.43
CA THR A 93 -2.13 11.11 -4.81
C THR A 93 -1.22 12.33 -4.91
N TYR A 94 -0.24 12.48 -4.01
CA TYR A 94 0.62 13.65 -3.95
C TYR A 94 2.01 13.40 -4.51
N LEU A 95 2.76 12.42 -3.97
CA LEU A 95 4.15 12.21 -4.38
C LEU A 95 4.29 11.82 -5.84
N LYS A 96 3.43 10.95 -6.37
CA LYS A 96 3.46 10.55 -7.79
C LYS A 96 3.26 11.72 -8.75
N ASN A 97 2.54 12.75 -8.34
CA ASN A 97 2.22 13.93 -9.14
C ASN A 97 3.22 15.08 -8.96
N LYS A 98 4.20 14.95 -8.06
CA LYS A 98 5.26 15.93 -7.86
C LYS A 98 6.29 15.84 -9.01
N THR A 99 6.91 16.95 -9.38
CA THR A 99 8.02 17.02 -10.35
C THR A 99 9.05 15.98 -10.11
N ASP A 100 9.69 15.23 -10.31
CA ASP A 100 10.64 14.18 -9.88
C ASP A 100 10.06 13.11 -8.95
N GLY A 101 8.78 13.15 -8.56
CA GLY A 101 8.19 12.25 -7.58
C GLY A 101 8.32 10.77 -7.96
N MET A 102 8.09 10.43 -9.23
CA MET A 102 8.25 9.05 -9.72
C MET A 102 9.70 8.57 -9.63
N LYS A 103 10.69 9.45 -9.91
CA LYS A 103 12.11 9.13 -9.80
C LYS A 103 12.50 8.89 -8.35
N GLU A 104 12.04 9.72 -7.44
CA GLU A 104 12.32 9.60 -6.01
C GLU A 104 11.66 8.36 -5.40
N ILE A 105 10.44 8.04 -5.80
CA ILE A 105 9.77 6.79 -5.42
C ILE A 105 10.56 5.57 -5.92
N SER A 106 11.05 5.60 -7.15
CA SER A 106 11.88 4.50 -7.69
C SER A 106 13.19 4.35 -6.93
N GLU A 107 13.85 5.47 -6.60
CA GLU A 107 15.08 5.44 -5.80
C GLU A 107 14.83 4.92 -4.39
N TYR A 108 13.74 5.34 -3.76
CA TYR A 108 13.30 4.82 -2.47
C TYR A 108 13.13 3.28 -2.53
N TYR A 109 12.43 2.76 -3.53
CA TYR A 109 12.21 1.32 -3.66
C TYR A 109 13.50 0.53 -3.90
N ARG A 110 14.51 1.16 -4.47
CA ARG A 110 15.83 0.56 -4.65
C ARG A 110 16.60 0.41 -3.35
N VAL A 111 16.50 1.36 -2.44
CA VAL A 111 17.30 1.40 -1.20
C VAL A 111 16.57 0.88 0.04
N ALA A 112 15.24 1.06 0.12
CA ALA A 112 14.46 0.73 1.29
C ALA A 112 14.55 -0.75 1.73
N PRO A 113 14.57 -1.76 0.84
CA PRO A 113 14.74 -3.15 1.24
C PRO A 113 16.06 -3.40 2.00
N GLN A 114 17.15 -2.76 1.57
CA GLN A 114 18.47 -2.90 2.21
C GLN A 114 18.49 -2.27 3.60
N ILE A 115 17.82 -1.13 3.76
CA ILE A 115 17.65 -0.45 5.05
C ILE A 115 16.87 -1.36 6.01
N VAL A 116 15.73 -1.90 5.57
CA VAL A 116 14.91 -2.81 6.38
C VAL A 116 15.70 -4.04 6.80
N GLU A 117 16.42 -4.66 5.87
CA GLU A 117 17.24 -5.83 6.16
C GLU A 117 18.36 -5.51 7.15
N SER A 118 19.03 -4.37 6.98
CA SER A 118 20.08 -3.90 7.89
C SER A 118 19.56 -3.71 9.31
N ILE A 119 18.39 -3.07 9.47
CA ILE A 119 17.77 -2.87 10.79
C ILE A 119 17.36 -4.22 11.39
N ASN A 120 16.71 -5.10 10.62
CA ASN A 120 16.18 -6.37 11.11
C ASN A 120 17.27 -7.36 11.56
N ARG A 121 18.51 -7.19 11.09
CA ARG A 121 19.66 -7.99 11.55
C ARG A 121 20.24 -7.53 12.89
N ARG A 122 19.84 -6.40 13.41
CA ARG A 122 20.36 -5.84 14.65
C ARG A 122 19.63 -6.42 15.87
N GLU A 123 20.36 -6.58 16.97
CA GLU A 123 19.77 -7.02 18.24
C GLU A 123 18.78 -5.99 18.82
N ASP A 124 18.97 -4.71 18.51
CA ASP A 124 18.13 -3.59 18.93
C ASP A 124 17.06 -3.18 17.89
N ALA A 125 16.78 -4.04 16.91
CA ALA A 125 15.84 -3.76 15.81
C ALA A 125 14.47 -3.20 16.30
N THR A 126 13.91 -3.80 17.34
CA THR A 126 12.62 -3.36 17.92
C THR A 126 12.69 -1.92 18.45
N VAL A 127 13.81 -1.55 19.06
CA VAL A 127 14.03 -0.18 19.59
C VAL A 127 14.14 0.81 18.43
N ILE A 128 14.85 0.42 17.38
CA ILE A 128 14.98 1.24 16.16
C ILE A 128 13.63 1.45 15.49
N TRP A 129 12.85 0.37 15.30
CA TRP A 129 11.52 0.49 14.72
C TRP A 129 10.57 1.34 15.56
N ASP A 130 10.65 1.25 16.89
CA ASP A 130 9.86 2.12 17.77
C ASP A 130 10.27 3.59 17.64
N ALA A 131 11.56 3.87 17.50
CA ALA A 131 12.06 5.22 17.24
C ALA A 131 11.58 5.74 15.87
N VAL A 132 11.71 4.95 14.79
CA VAL A 132 11.21 5.28 13.44
C VAL A 132 9.71 5.60 13.47
N TYR A 133 8.93 4.76 14.14
CA TYR A 133 7.49 4.98 14.28
C TYR A 133 7.18 6.33 14.91
N LYS A 134 7.82 6.64 16.05
CA LYS A 134 7.55 7.86 16.82
C LYS A 134 8.11 9.14 16.19
N THR A 135 9.27 9.04 15.53
CA THR A 135 9.98 10.25 15.04
C THR A 135 9.73 10.54 13.56
N ILE A 136 9.27 9.55 12.79
CA ILE A 136 9.06 9.68 11.35
C ILE A 136 7.61 9.42 10.99
N ILE A 137 7.08 8.21 11.28
CA ILE A 137 5.77 7.78 10.80
C ILE A 137 4.66 8.66 11.37
N LEU A 138 4.56 8.78 12.69
CA LEU A 138 3.51 9.59 13.33
C LEU A 138 3.59 11.08 12.96
N PRO A 139 4.77 11.73 12.94
CA PRO A 139 4.84 13.12 12.49
C PRO A 139 4.49 13.31 11.01
N CYS A 140 4.91 12.39 10.11
CA CYS A 140 4.49 12.44 8.71
C CYS A 140 2.97 12.38 8.56
N ILE A 141 2.30 11.46 9.26
CA ILE A 141 0.84 11.35 9.27
C ILE A 141 0.22 12.66 9.76
N SER A 142 0.71 13.22 10.87
CA SER A 142 0.21 14.50 11.40
C SER A 142 0.37 15.66 10.42
N PHE A 143 1.44 15.69 9.63
CA PHE A 143 1.60 16.69 8.56
C PHE A 143 0.60 16.46 7.42
N ILE A 144 0.42 15.21 6.98
CA ILE A 144 -0.52 14.84 5.92
C ILE A 144 -1.96 15.24 6.29
N GLU A 145 -2.41 14.92 7.52
CA GLU A 145 -3.73 15.27 8.04
C GLU A 145 -3.99 16.76 8.06
N LYS A 146 -2.93 17.55 8.28
CA LYS A 146 -2.97 19.02 8.26
C LYS A 146 -2.75 19.61 6.85
N SER A 147 -2.75 18.79 5.82
CA SER A 147 -2.46 19.18 4.44
C SER A 147 -1.08 19.82 4.23
N LYS A 148 -0.14 19.53 5.12
CA LYS A 148 1.26 19.99 5.07
C LYS A 148 2.11 18.94 4.35
N TYR A 149 1.82 18.77 3.07
CA TYR A 149 2.38 17.68 2.28
C TYR A 149 3.88 17.84 2.01
N ASP A 150 4.37 19.06 1.85
CA ASP A 150 5.81 19.30 1.65
C ASP A 150 6.61 19.03 2.92
N GLU A 151 6.10 19.39 4.10
CA GLU A 151 6.75 19.08 5.37
C GLU A 151 6.83 17.56 5.62
N ALA A 152 5.75 16.83 5.29
CA ALA A 152 5.76 15.37 5.34
C ALA A 152 6.82 14.77 4.42
N TYR A 153 6.95 15.31 3.19
CA TYR A 153 7.94 14.89 2.21
C TYR A 153 9.37 15.10 2.70
N GLU A 154 9.70 16.30 3.17
CA GLU A 154 11.05 16.61 3.64
C GLU A 154 11.46 15.75 4.84
N LEU A 155 10.53 15.52 5.78
CA LEU A 155 10.79 14.65 6.93
C LEU A 155 11.07 13.20 6.50
N TYR A 156 10.25 12.65 5.61
CA TYR A 156 10.40 11.27 5.14
C TYR A 156 11.69 11.08 4.34
N LYS A 157 12.00 12.03 3.46
CA LYS A 157 13.22 12.03 2.65
C LYS A 157 14.49 12.11 3.51
N ALA A 158 14.51 13.03 4.47
CA ALA A 158 15.65 13.19 5.39
C ALA A 158 15.93 11.88 6.16
N SER A 159 14.88 11.19 6.60
CA SER A 159 15.01 9.93 7.35
C SER A 159 15.54 8.77 6.50
N THR A 160 15.18 8.71 5.22
CA THR A 160 15.68 7.68 4.29
C THR A 160 17.17 7.88 3.99
N LEU A 161 17.62 9.12 3.87
CA LEU A 161 19.03 9.45 3.63
C LEU A 161 19.93 9.18 4.85
N MET A 162 19.43 9.40 6.07
CA MET A 162 20.19 9.15 7.31
C MET A 162 20.39 7.65 7.60
N SER A 163 19.63 6.79 6.97
CA SER A 163 19.74 5.32 7.17
C SER A 163 20.77 4.66 6.24
N THR A 164 21.48 5.44 5.41
CA THR A 164 22.49 4.95 4.45
C THR A 164 23.94 5.18 4.92
N GLU A 165 24.17 5.74 6.10
CA GLU A 165 25.48 5.86 6.76
C GLU A 165 25.61 4.81 7.89
#